data_af0b06b95ade9eeecbd76ab1b95e775f
#
_entry.id   af0b06b95ade9eeecbd76ab1b95e775f
#
_cell.length_a   1.000
_cell.length_b   1.000
_cell.length_c   1.000
_cell.angle_alpha   90.00
_cell.angle_beta   90.00
_cell.angle_gamma   90.00
#
_symmetry.space_group_name_H-M   'P 1'
#
loop_
_entity.id
_entity.type
_entity.pdbx_description
1 polymer ?
#
loop_
_entity_poly.entity_id
_entity_poly.type
_entity_poly.pdbx_seq_one_letter_code
_entity_poly.pdbx_strand_id
1 'polypeptide(L)'
;KPFFLYFATSEPHREGGIDRNSKLKLKPDMFGNKQDRKPHDGVNEVFYQPKQVPIPSFLPDTPETREELAQYYQSVSRIDQGVAKLVEILKDAGLYDKTLIVFTSDHGMAFAGGKTTVYEGGLRVPFVVRNPYEKKRGIRHQAMISHIDITPTLLDFAGALDTQRNRPLQWEDPGKAFPTPQTTGPKDNRGVSAKLSSYHGKSWLPVLGEPMASHWDSIFASHTFHEIQMYYPMRVFRDKKFKLIWNIAHPLPYPFASDLWAASSFQAQYQQSLSAPYGKKTVRQYIHRPEFEFFKIDQDPEESNNLAGKPKFSDQLEAYKEKLKSAQKKFQDPWVMKWSYE
;
A
#
# COMPACT_ATOMS: atom_id res chain seq x y z
N LYS A 1 9.70 31.15 7.60
CA LYS A 1 8.96 30.88 6.34
C LYS A 1 8.29 29.52 6.44
N PRO A 2 7.13 29.31 5.80
CA PRO A 2 6.53 27.98 5.67
C PRO A 2 7.50 27.02 4.97
N PHE A 3 7.44 25.74 5.32
CA PHE A 3 8.25 24.69 4.70
C PHE A 3 7.39 23.46 4.42
N PHE A 4 7.83 22.62 3.52
CA PHE A 4 7.36 21.28 3.27
C PHE A 4 8.56 20.33 3.33
N LEU A 5 8.47 19.30 4.15
CA LEU A 5 9.48 18.27 4.26
C LEU A 5 8.85 16.92 3.88
N TYR A 6 9.39 16.29 2.85
CA TYR A 6 9.14 14.91 2.51
C TYR A 6 10.36 14.08 2.92
N PHE A 7 10.20 13.32 4.00
CA PHE A 7 11.26 12.49 4.56
C PHE A 7 10.97 11.03 4.25
N ALA A 8 11.61 10.52 3.21
CA ALA A 8 11.51 9.12 2.79
C ALA A 8 12.84 8.43 3.09
N THR A 9 12.79 7.44 3.97
CA THR A 9 13.94 6.59 4.29
C THR A 9 14.01 5.42 3.33
N SER A 10 15.19 4.83 3.14
CA SER A 10 15.34 3.56 2.44
C SER A 10 14.84 2.38 3.30
N GLU A 11 14.92 2.48 4.61
CA GLU A 11 14.35 1.49 5.53
C GLU A 11 12.80 1.60 5.55
N PRO A 12 12.12 0.49 5.72
CA PRO A 12 12.56 -0.90 5.81
C PRO A 12 12.53 -1.63 4.46
N HIS A 13 13.01 -0.99 3.38
CA HIS A 13 13.03 -1.62 2.06
C HIS A 13 13.91 -2.87 2.10
N ARG A 14 13.41 -3.95 1.49
CA ARG A 14 14.20 -5.17 1.32
C ARG A 14 15.28 -4.91 0.28
N GLU A 15 16.54 -5.04 0.62
CA GLU A 15 17.61 -5.05 -0.36
C GLU A 15 17.54 -6.38 -1.12
N GLY A 16 17.10 -6.32 -2.36
CA GLY A 16 16.97 -7.47 -3.22
C GLY A 16 18.22 -7.71 -4.02
N GLY A 17 18.75 -8.90 -3.94
CA GLY A 17 19.78 -9.36 -4.85
C GLY A 17 20.11 -10.81 -4.57
N ILE A 18 19.83 -11.68 -5.53
CA ILE A 18 20.51 -12.96 -5.61
C ILE A 18 21.98 -12.60 -5.89
N ASP A 19 22.87 -12.87 -4.94
CA ASP A 19 24.30 -12.87 -5.26
C ASP A 19 24.52 -13.92 -6.34
N ARG A 20 24.74 -13.48 -7.56
CA ARG A 20 24.94 -14.36 -8.73
C ARG A 20 26.13 -15.31 -8.57
N ASN A 21 27.01 -15.04 -7.61
CA ASN A 21 28.20 -15.83 -7.31
C ASN A 21 27.98 -16.80 -6.14
N SER A 22 26.95 -16.64 -5.33
CA SER A 22 26.61 -17.56 -4.26
C SER A 22 25.36 -18.33 -4.64
N LYS A 23 25.49 -19.62 -4.89
CA LYS A 23 24.36 -20.53 -5.15
C LYS A 23 23.22 -20.30 -4.13
N LEU A 24 22.29 -19.37 -4.43
CA LEU A 24 21.08 -19.06 -3.66
C LEU A 24 21.27 -18.71 -2.16
N LYS A 25 22.43 -18.28 -1.75
CA LYS A 25 22.56 -17.71 -0.41
C LYS A 25 22.15 -16.25 -0.46
N LEU A 26 20.97 -15.98 0.07
CA LEU A 26 20.50 -14.63 0.34
C LEU A 26 21.57 -13.93 1.20
N LYS A 27 21.88 -12.69 0.82
CA LYS A 27 22.76 -11.86 1.66
C LYS A 27 22.12 -11.77 3.06
N PRO A 28 22.87 -12.01 4.14
CA PRO A 28 22.33 -12.03 5.49
C PRO A 28 21.80 -10.67 5.97
N ASP A 29 21.97 -9.57 5.25
CA ASP A 29 21.52 -8.24 5.65
C ASP A 29 20.53 -7.63 4.66
N MET A 30 19.33 -8.17 4.71
CA MET A 30 18.16 -7.54 4.11
C MET A 30 17.70 -6.37 5.00
N PHE A 31 17.03 -5.38 4.44
CA PHE A 31 16.46 -4.24 5.19
C PHE A 31 17.49 -3.23 5.76
N GLY A 32 18.66 -3.11 5.15
CA GLY A 32 19.67 -2.10 5.54
C GLY A 32 20.41 -2.40 6.84
N ASN A 33 20.31 -3.61 7.39
CA ASN A 33 21.07 -3.98 8.58
C ASN A 33 22.55 -4.23 8.22
N LYS A 34 23.46 -3.81 9.10
CA LYS A 34 24.90 -4.05 8.91
C LYS A 34 25.29 -5.47 9.28
N GLN A 35 26.12 -6.14 8.43
CA GLN A 35 26.60 -7.52 8.64
C GLN A 35 27.42 -7.69 9.90
N ASP A 36 28.21 -6.68 10.23
CA ASP A 36 29.05 -6.67 11.44
C ASP A 36 28.28 -6.30 12.71
N ARG A 37 26.96 -6.11 12.60
CA ARG A 37 26.06 -5.69 13.68
C ARG A 37 26.44 -4.40 14.39
N LYS A 38 27.33 -3.60 13.81
CA LYS A 38 27.62 -2.29 14.35
C LYS A 38 26.43 -1.34 14.16
N PRO A 39 26.18 -0.45 15.12
CA PRO A 39 25.12 0.51 14.97
C PRO A 39 25.36 1.47 13.79
N HIS A 40 24.29 2.03 13.26
CA HIS A 40 24.35 3.21 12.44
C HIS A 40 24.62 4.44 13.34
N ASP A 41 25.28 5.45 12.79
CA ASP A 41 25.63 6.63 13.55
C ASP A 41 24.38 7.32 14.13
N GLY A 42 24.39 7.55 15.43
CA GLY A 42 23.27 8.16 16.15
C GLY A 42 22.05 7.25 16.37
N VAL A 43 22.17 5.95 16.09
CA VAL A 43 21.10 4.95 16.27
C VAL A 43 21.47 3.95 17.37
N ASN A 44 20.49 3.61 18.21
CA ASN A 44 20.56 2.49 19.12
C ASN A 44 19.94 1.27 18.43
N GLU A 45 20.77 0.31 18.01
CA GLU A 45 20.27 -0.89 17.34
C GLU A 45 19.46 -1.78 18.30
N VAL A 46 18.26 -2.17 17.86
CA VAL A 46 17.38 -3.08 18.59
C VAL A 46 17.34 -4.40 17.86
N PHE A 47 17.91 -5.43 18.48
CA PHE A 47 17.94 -6.79 17.92
C PHE A 47 16.74 -7.59 18.41
N TYR A 48 16.00 -8.16 17.46
CA TYR A 48 14.86 -9.03 17.73
C TYR A 48 15.27 -10.50 17.64
N GLN A 49 14.75 -11.30 18.57
CA GLN A 49 14.96 -12.75 18.53
C GLN A 49 13.93 -13.39 17.59
N PRO A 50 14.34 -14.18 16.58
CA PRO A 50 13.42 -14.80 15.61
C PRO A 50 12.28 -15.58 16.26
N LYS A 51 12.52 -16.24 17.38
CA LYS A 51 11.49 -17.00 18.11
C LYS A 51 10.41 -16.14 18.77
N GLN A 52 10.68 -14.86 18.96
CA GLN A 52 9.80 -13.92 19.69
C GLN A 52 9.04 -12.96 18.78
N VAL A 53 9.40 -12.88 17.49
CA VAL A 53 8.72 -11.96 16.57
C VAL A 53 7.30 -12.40 16.28
N PRO A 54 6.32 -11.48 16.30
CA PRO A 54 4.98 -11.78 15.83
C PRO A 54 5.00 -12.01 14.31
N ILE A 55 4.26 -13.00 13.86
CA ILE A 55 4.17 -13.35 12.44
C ILE A 55 2.82 -12.87 11.92
N PRO A 56 2.79 -12.01 10.89
CA PRO A 56 1.55 -11.69 10.20
C PRO A 56 0.90 -12.95 9.63
N SER A 57 -0.41 -13.05 9.73
CA SER A 57 -1.18 -14.25 9.37
C SER A 57 -1.08 -14.64 7.89
N PHE A 58 -0.72 -13.71 7.02
CA PHE A 58 -0.49 -13.98 5.60
C PHE A 58 0.89 -14.59 5.30
N LEU A 59 1.77 -14.71 6.31
CA LEU A 59 3.09 -15.34 6.19
C LEU A 59 3.10 -16.74 6.81
N PRO A 60 3.93 -17.66 6.29
CA PRO A 60 4.14 -18.96 6.93
C PRO A 60 5.00 -18.82 8.18
N ASP A 61 4.70 -19.61 9.21
CA ASP A 61 5.53 -19.70 10.41
C ASP A 61 6.68 -20.69 10.16
N THR A 62 7.79 -20.19 9.64
CA THR A 62 9.01 -20.96 9.38
C THR A 62 10.22 -20.27 9.96
N PRO A 63 11.34 -20.98 10.16
CA PRO A 63 12.59 -20.39 10.60
C PRO A 63 13.02 -19.21 9.72
N GLU A 64 12.92 -19.35 8.39
CA GLU A 64 13.31 -18.33 7.41
C GLU A 64 12.43 -17.07 7.54
N THR A 65 11.12 -17.24 7.69
CA THR A 65 10.20 -16.12 7.91
C THR A 65 10.51 -15.39 9.21
N ARG A 66 10.79 -16.13 10.28
CA ARG A 66 11.13 -15.53 11.58
C ARG A 66 12.44 -14.75 11.55
N GLU A 67 13.46 -15.30 10.86
CA GLU A 67 14.75 -14.62 10.65
C GLU A 67 14.57 -13.30 9.88
N GLU A 68 13.85 -13.33 8.76
CA GLU A 68 13.59 -12.13 7.96
C GLU A 68 12.75 -11.11 8.70
N LEU A 69 11.74 -11.54 9.47
CA LEU A 69 10.93 -10.63 10.29
C LEU A 69 11.75 -9.98 11.42
N ALA A 70 12.67 -10.72 12.04
CA ALA A 70 13.55 -10.14 13.05
C ALA A 70 14.42 -9.01 12.47
N GLN A 71 14.96 -9.19 11.28
CA GLN A 71 15.72 -8.17 10.55
C GLN A 71 14.84 -6.99 10.12
N TYR A 72 13.63 -7.26 9.64
CA TYR A 72 12.65 -6.23 9.29
C TYR A 72 12.28 -5.34 10.49
N TYR A 73 11.98 -5.94 11.65
CA TYR A 73 11.66 -5.18 12.86
C TYR A 73 12.84 -4.36 13.39
N GLN A 74 14.06 -4.87 13.26
CA GLN A 74 15.27 -4.08 13.56
C GLN A 74 15.31 -2.81 12.70
N SER A 75 15.05 -2.94 11.39
CA SER A 75 14.99 -1.80 10.47
C SER A 75 13.87 -0.82 10.82
N VAL A 76 12.69 -1.31 11.14
CA VAL A 76 11.56 -0.48 11.58
C VAL A 76 11.89 0.30 12.86
N SER A 77 12.65 -0.29 13.78
CA SER A 77 13.10 0.41 15.01
C SER A 77 13.99 1.62 14.71
N ARG A 78 14.76 1.59 13.63
CA ARG A 78 15.56 2.75 13.21
C ARG A 78 14.67 3.88 12.69
N ILE A 79 13.61 3.54 11.94
CA ILE A 79 12.63 4.55 11.47
C ILE A 79 11.97 5.24 12.67
N ASP A 80 11.57 4.50 13.68
CA ASP A 80 10.97 5.06 14.90
C ASP A 80 11.90 6.09 15.56
N GLN A 81 13.17 5.76 15.71
CA GLN A 81 14.18 6.69 16.22
C GLN A 81 14.37 7.92 15.33
N GLY A 82 14.35 7.74 14.01
CA GLY A 82 14.42 8.84 13.03
C GLY A 82 13.24 9.79 13.17
N VAL A 83 12.02 9.26 13.32
CA VAL A 83 10.81 10.06 13.57
C VAL A 83 10.89 10.80 14.91
N ALA A 84 11.36 10.13 15.98
CA ALA A 84 11.57 10.78 17.25
C ALA A 84 12.53 11.96 17.14
N LYS A 85 13.64 11.79 16.43
CA LYS A 85 14.62 12.85 16.19
C LYS A 85 14.07 14.03 15.41
N LEU A 86 13.26 13.77 14.36
CA LEU A 86 12.57 14.84 13.62
C LEU A 86 11.62 15.64 14.51
N VAL A 87 10.88 14.96 15.41
CA VAL A 87 9.99 15.62 16.37
C VAL A 87 10.79 16.49 17.36
N GLU A 88 11.94 16.04 17.86
CA GLU A 88 12.84 16.83 18.70
C GLU A 88 13.29 18.10 17.97
N ILE A 89 13.81 17.97 16.76
CA ILE A 89 14.24 19.09 15.92
C ILE A 89 13.12 20.12 15.75
N LEU A 90 11.89 19.68 15.48
CA LEU A 90 10.75 20.58 15.36
C LEU A 90 10.44 21.32 16.68
N LYS A 91 10.59 20.66 17.83
CA LYS A 91 10.39 21.27 19.15
C LYS A 91 11.48 22.31 19.43
N ASP A 92 12.74 21.95 19.20
CA ASP A 92 13.90 22.85 19.43
C ASP A 92 13.84 24.09 18.54
N ALA A 93 13.32 23.93 17.32
CA ALA A 93 13.09 25.04 16.40
C ALA A 93 11.83 25.87 16.69
N GLY A 94 11.02 25.52 17.69
CA GLY A 94 9.74 26.17 17.98
C GLY A 94 8.68 26.03 16.89
N LEU A 95 8.78 24.98 16.08
CA LEU A 95 7.90 24.72 14.93
C LEU A 95 6.90 23.61 15.17
N TYR A 96 7.09 22.80 16.20
CA TYR A 96 6.25 21.62 16.47
C TYR A 96 4.75 21.96 16.53
N ASP A 97 4.37 23.04 17.23
CA ASP A 97 2.96 23.44 17.39
C ASP A 97 2.37 24.20 16.19
N LYS A 98 3.09 24.25 15.10
CA LYS A 98 2.65 24.86 13.83
C LYS A 98 2.78 23.90 12.65
N THR A 99 3.22 22.67 12.88
CA THR A 99 3.51 21.69 11.83
C THR A 99 2.50 20.57 11.83
N LEU A 100 1.87 20.32 10.70
CA LEU A 100 1.16 19.10 10.39
C LEU A 100 2.17 17.98 10.18
N ILE A 101 2.06 16.90 10.93
CA ILE A 101 2.94 15.73 10.79
C ILE A 101 2.08 14.55 10.32
N VAL A 102 2.48 13.94 9.22
CA VAL A 102 1.85 12.72 8.69
C VAL A 102 2.91 11.64 8.60
N PHE A 103 2.67 10.52 9.25
CA PHE A 103 3.49 9.32 9.14
C PHE A 103 2.69 8.24 8.43
N THR A 104 3.25 7.69 7.37
CA THR A 104 2.64 6.59 6.61
C THR A 104 3.72 5.75 5.91
N SER A 105 3.31 4.67 5.27
CA SER A 105 4.12 3.89 4.33
C SER A 105 3.49 3.96 2.95
N ASP A 106 4.27 3.81 1.90
CA ASP A 106 3.80 3.78 0.51
C ASP A 106 3.02 2.50 0.20
N HIS A 107 3.40 1.37 0.76
CA HIS A 107 2.73 0.08 0.67
C HIS A 107 3.03 -0.80 1.88
N GLY A 108 2.45 -1.99 1.93
CA GLY A 108 2.70 -2.96 2.99
C GLY A 108 4.13 -3.52 2.98
N MET A 109 4.46 -4.26 4.03
CA MET A 109 5.80 -4.79 4.25
C MET A 109 6.32 -5.62 3.05
N ALA A 110 7.64 -5.60 2.83
CA ALA A 110 8.31 -6.25 1.70
C ALA A 110 8.39 -7.78 1.87
N PHE A 111 7.23 -8.41 1.94
CA PHE A 111 7.02 -9.86 2.00
C PHE A 111 5.95 -10.26 1.00
N ALA A 112 6.00 -11.48 0.49
CA ALA A 112 4.95 -11.99 -0.39
C ALA A 112 3.60 -12.03 0.36
N GLY A 113 2.57 -11.38 -0.22
CA GLY A 113 1.30 -11.11 0.46
C GLY A 113 1.17 -9.67 0.98
N GLY A 114 2.27 -8.94 1.10
CA GLY A 114 2.34 -7.51 1.39
C GLY A 114 2.59 -6.67 0.13
N LYS A 115 3.82 -6.15 -0.02
CA LYS A 115 4.27 -5.38 -1.19
C LYS A 115 3.77 -5.98 -2.51
N THR A 116 3.40 -5.14 -3.47
CA THR A 116 2.90 -5.50 -4.82
C THR A 116 1.55 -6.22 -4.84
N THR A 117 0.86 -6.37 -3.73
CA THR A 117 -0.47 -6.97 -3.69
C THR A 117 -1.55 -5.96 -3.32
N VAL A 118 -2.78 -6.31 -3.64
CA VAL A 118 -3.97 -5.55 -3.23
C VAL A 118 -4.71 -6.22 -2.07
N TYR A 119 -4.08 -7.18 -1.39
CA TYR A 119 -4.55 -7.72 -0.13
C TYR A 119 -4.39 -6.71 1.02
N GLU A 120 -5.04 -6.97 2.16
CA GLU A 120 -4.91 -6.09 3.33
C GLU A 120 -3.43 -5.91 3.75
N GLY A 121 -2.62 -6.96 3.63
CA GLY A 121 -1.18 -6.88 3.90
C GLY A 121 -0.41 -5.90 3.00
N GLY A 122 -0.93 -5.61 1.81
CA GLY A 122 -0.35 -4.65 0.86
C GLY A 122 -0.96 -3.25 0.94
N LEU A 123 -2.27 -3.15 1.22
CA LEU A 123 -3.02 -1.88 1.17
C LEU A 123 -3.17 -1.21 2.54
N ARG A 124 -3.28 -1.98 3.62
CA ARG A 124 -3.52 -1.44 4.95
C ARG A 124 -2.22 -1.06 5.63
N VAL A 125 -1.74 0.13 5.31
CA VAL A 125 -0.51 0.69 5.87
C VAL A 125 -0.77 1.50 7.14
N PRO A 126 0.24 1.71 8.00
CA PRO A 126 0.12 2.64 9.11
C PRO A 126 -0.17 4.05 8.57
N PHE A 127 -1.06 4.77 9.25
CA PHE A 127 -1.36 6.17 8.94
C PHE A 127 -1.61 6.93 10.24
N VAL A 128 -0.67 7.76 10.62
CA VAL A 128 -0.73 8.54 11.86
C VAL A 128 -0.63 10.03 11.54
N VAL A 129 -1.54 10.81 12.10
CA VAL A 129 -1.60 12.25 11.85
C VAL A 129 -1.53 13.02 13.15
N ARG A 130 -0.67 14.02 13.17
CA ARG A 130 -0.70 15.09 14.16
C ARG A 130 -1.05 16.40 13.46
N ASN A 131 -2.29 16.84 13.62
CA ASN A 131 -2.68 18.21 13.25
C ASN A 131 -2.48 19.12 14.48
N PRO A 132 -1.67 20.18 14.40
CA PRO A 132 -1.43 21.08 15.54
C PRO A 132 -2.72 21.79 16.01
N TYR A 133 -3.68 22.01 15.13
CA TYR A 133 -4.91 22.74 15.42
C TYR A 133 -6.07 21.84 15.88
N GLU A 134 -5.94 20.51 15.75
CA GLU A 134 -6.93 19.57 16.27
C GLU A 134 -6.78 19.44 17.80
N LYS A 135 -7.88 19.64 18.52
CA LYS A 135 -7.91 19.58 19.99
C LYS A 135 -7.99 18.15 20.51
N LYS A 136 -8.70 17.29 19.81
CA LYS A 136 -8.84 15.88 20.19
C LYS A 136 -7.56 15.12 19.83
N ARG A 137 -7.09 14.28 20.77
CA ARG A 137 -5.86 13.50 20.63
C ARG A 137 -6.11 12.02 20.92
N GLY A 138 -5.23 11.16 20.43
CA GLY A 138 -5.29 9.72 20.68
C GLY A 138 -6.48 9.01 20.06
N ILE A 139 -7.10 9.60 19.03
CA ILE A 139 -8.27 9.03 18.36
C ILE A 139 -7.83 7.95 17.37
N ARG A 140 -8.50 6.80 17.43
CA ARG A 140 -8.50 5.80 16.34
C ARG A 140 -9.69 6.07 15.44
N HIS A 141 -9.41 6.42 14.20
CA HIS A 141 -10.41 6.83 13.23
C HIS A 141 -10.91 5.64 12.41
N GLN A 142 -12.24 5.63 12.09
CA GLN A 142 -12.87 4.59 11.27
C GLN A 142 -13.00 4.99 9.79
N ALA A 143 -12.59 6.20 9.43
CA ALA A 143 -12.61 6.65 8.04
C ALA A 143 -11.64 5.81 7.19
N MET A 144 -12.11 5.39 6.04
CA MET A 144 -11.30 4.73 5.02
C MET A 144 -10.69 5.80 4.12
N ILE A 145 -9.43 6.11 4.37
CA ILE A 145 -8.65 7.08 3.59
C ILE A 145 -7.72 6.36 2.61
N SER A 146 -7.29 7.09 1.61
CA SER A 146 -6.35 6.59 0.59
C SER A 146 -5.21 7.60 0.40
N HIS A 147 -4.09 7.17 -0.16
CA HIS A 147 -2.95 8.05 -0.47
C HIS A 147 -3.31 9.18 -1.43
N ILE A 148 -4.33 9.01 -2.28
CA ILE A 148 -4.83 10.10 -3.15
C ILE A 148 -5.38 11.29 -2.35
N ASP A 149 -5.71 11.10 -1.08
CA ASP A 149 -6.25 12.13 -0.19
C ASP A 149 -5.15 13.01 0.42
N ILE A 150 -3.88 12.60 0.35
CA ILE A 150 -2.75 13.31 0.97
C ILE A 150 -2.57 14.70 0.32
N THR A 151 -2.47 14.77 -1.00
CA THR A 151 -2.26 16.04 -1.70
C THR A 151 -3.34 17.07 -1.41
N PRO A 152 -4.65 16.79 -1.59
CA PRO A 152 -5.68 17.76 -1.26
C PRO A 152 -5.68 18.14 0.23
N THR A 153 -5.31 17.23 1.13
CA THR A 153 -5.20 17.53 2.56
C THR A 153 -4.05 18.49 2.87
N LEU A 154 -2.89 18.29 2.27
CA LEU A 154 -1.75 19.18 2.47
C LEU A 154 -2.04 20.59 1.91
N LEU A 155 -2.71 20.68 0.77
CA LEU A 155 -3.15 21.95 0.19
C LEU A 155 -4.20 22.64 1.06
N ASP A 156 -5.14 21.87 1.63
CA ASP A 156 -6.15 22.39 2.55
C ASP A 156 -5.49 22.96 3.82
N PHE A 157 -4.57 22.20 4.43
CA PHE A 157 -3.80 22.66 5.58
C PHE A 157 -3.01 23.95 5.29
N ALA A 158 -2.48 24.09 4.09
CA ALA A 158 -1.74 25.28 3.64
C ALA A 158 -2.66 26.45 3.21
N GLY A 159 -3.98 26.28 3.24
CA GLY A 159 -4.93 27.29 2.73
C GLY A 159 -4.86 27.48 1.21
N ALA A 160 -4.34 26.49 0.48
CA ALA A 160 -4.12 26.54 -0.96
C ALA A 160 -4.99 25.55 -1.76
N LEU A 161 -5.95 24.89 -1.11
CA LEU A 161 -6.84 23.95 -1.79
C LEU A 161 -7.85 24.72 -2.65
N ASP A 162 -7.72 24.57 -3.96
CA ASP A 162 -8.71 25.06 -4.90
C ASP A 162 -9.90 24.09 -4.99
N THR A 163 -10.97 24.38 -4.29
CA THR A 163 -12.18 23.56 -4.24
C THR A 163 -12.89 23.48 -5.60
N GLN A 164 -12.65 24.42 -6.50
CA GLN A 164 -13.18 24.37 -7.87
C GLN A 164 -12.49 23.27 -8.70
N ARG A 165 -11.25 22.92 -8.37
CA ARG A 165 -10.50 21.83 -9.01
C ARG A 165 -10.84 20.44 -8.45
N ASN A 166 -11.56 20.40 -7.33
CA ASN A 166 -11.97 19.14 -6.71
C ASN A 166 -13.25 18.56 -7.32
N ARG A 167 -13.58 18.92 -8.57
CA ARG A 167 -14.69 18.32 -9.30
C ARG A 167 -14.24 16.97 -9.84
N PRO A 168 -15.07 15.91 -9.72
CA PRO A 168 -14.79 14.67 -10.42
C PRO A 168 -14.65 14.96 -11.90
N LEU A 169 -13.61 14.42 -12.51
CA LEU A 169 -13.46 14.43 -13.96
C LEU A 169 -14.73 13.81 -14.56
N GLN A 170 -15.40 14.51 -15.47
CA GLN A 170 -16.53 13.95 -16.17
C GLN A 170 -15.98 13.06 -17.30
N TRP A 171 -16.29 11.78 -17.22
CA TRP A 171 -16.01 10.84 -18.29
C TRP A 171 -17.06 11.08 -19.39
N GLU A 172 -16.67 11.71 -20.48
CA GLU A 172 -17.62 12.08 -21.53
C GLU A 172 -17.89 10.96 -22.54
N ASP A 173 -16.95 10.07 -22.80
CA ASP A 173 -17.15 8.96 -23.72
C ASP A 173 -16.02 7.90 -23.61
N PRO A 174 -16.31 6.64 -23.24
CA PRO A 174 -15.32 5.59 -23.21
C PRO A 174 -14.80 5.19 -24.60
N GLY A 175 -15.47 5.60 -25.68
CA GLY A 175 -15.02 5.35 -27.06
C GLY A 175 -14.08 6.41 -27.62
N LYS A 176 -13.93 7.55 -26.97
CA LYS A 176 -12.92 8.54 -27.35
C LYS A 176 -11.56 8.12 -26.79
N ALA A 177 -10.56 8.10 -27.63
CA ALA A 177 -9.18 7.87 -27.22
C ALA A 177 -8.85 8.73 -25.98
N PHE A 178 -8.23 8.13 -24.97
CA PHE A 178 -7.77 8.86 -23.79
C PHE A 178 -7.05 10.11 -24.26
N PRO A 179 -7.40 11.31 -23.78
CA PRO A 179 -6.59 12.46 -24.08
C PRO A 179 -5.18 12.14 -23.61
N THR A 180 -4.27 12.00 -24.55
CA THR A 180 -2.84 11.97 -24.24
C THR A 180 -2.59 13.17 -23.33
N PRO A 181 -1.94 13.04 -22.18
CA PRO A 181 -1.64 14.17 -21.34
C PRO A 181 -0.98 15.23 -22.24
N GLN A 182 -1.71 16.28 -22.55
CA GLN A 182 -1.13 17.37 -23.34
C GLN A 182 -0.13 18.07 -22.45
N THR A 183 1.12 17.79 -22.68
CA THR A 183 2.25 18.48 -22.07
C THR A 183 2.32 19.87 -22.65
N THR A 184 1.47 20.78 -22.18
CA THR A 184 1.45 22.19 -22.55
C THR A 184 2.18 23.04 -21.50
N GLY A 185 3.29 22.56 -20.98
CA GLY A 185 4.19 23.36 -20.14
C GLY A 185 5.36 23.89 -20.94
N PRO A 186 6.05 24.93 -20.48
CA PRO A 186 7.33 25.32 -21.07
C PRO A 186 8.25 24.10 -21.02
N LYS A 187 8.97 23.86 -22.10
CA LYS A 187 9.98 22.80 -22.23
C LYS A 187 11.15 23.14 -21.29
N ASP A 188 10.92 23.02 -19.99
CA ASP A 188 12.02 22.95 -19.06
C ASP A 188 12.35 21.48 -18.83
N ASN A 189 13.61 21.16 -18.68
CA ASN A 189 14.13 19.81 -18.51
C ASN A 189 13.76 19.20 -17.15
N ARG A 190 12.78 19.72 -16.42
CA ARG A 190 12.39 19.37 -15.06
C ARG A 190 11.04 18.68 -14.94
N GLY A 191 10.55 18.11 -16.04
CA GLY A 191 9.36 17.29 -16.01
C GLY A 191 8.09 18.00 -16.47
N VAL A 192 7.16 17.18 -16.85
CA VAL A 192 5.86 17.51 -17.40
C VAL A 192 5.04 18.30 -16.41
N SER A 193 4.79 19.57 -16.69
CA SER A 193 3.73 20.33 -16.05
C SER A 193 2.38 19.80 -16.53
N ALA A 194 1.90 18.72 -15.93
CA ALA A 194 0.51 18.33 -16.11
C ALA A 194 -0.35 19.44 -15.50
N LYS A 195 -1.23 20.07 -16.29
CA LYS A 195 -2.38 20.80 -15.73
C LYS A 195 -3.23 19.74 -15.00
N LEU A 196 -2.97 19.54 -13.70
CA LEU A 196 -3.85 18.75 -12.85
C LEU A 196 -5.18 19.49 -12.78
N SER A 197 -6.14 19.05 -13.56
CA SER A 197 -7.45 19.68 -13.65
C SER A 197 -8.35 19.36 -12.44
N SER A 198 -8.03 18.29 -11.69
CA SER A 198 -8.79 17.88 -10.50
C SER A 198 -8.00 16.89 -9.62
N TYR A 199 -8.41 16.75 -8.37
CA TYR A 199 -7.94 15.71 -7.46
C TYR A 199 -8.98 14.59 -7.38
N HIS A 200 -8.55 13.34 -7.42
CA HIS A 200 -9.44 12.21 -7.17
C HIS A 200 -9.73 12.03 -5.68
N GLY A 201 -8.80 12.44 -4.83
CA GLY A 201 -8.92 12.42 -3.38
C GLY A 201 -9.60 13.67 -2.82
N LYS A 202 -9.82 13.68 -1.52
CA LYS A 202 -10.41 14.77 -0.74
C LYS A 202 -9.67 14.99 0.57
N SER A 203 -9.71 16.22 1.10
CA SER A 203 -9.08 16.51 2.38
C SER A 203 -9.76 15.74 3.53
N TRP A 204 -8.96 15.08 4.37
CA TRP A 204 -9.40 14.44 5.60
C TRP A 204 -9.27 15.33 6.84
N LEU A 205 -8.78 16.57 6.72
CA LEU A 205 -8.67 17.51 7.86
C LEU A 205 -10.02 17.73 8.58
N PRO A 206 -11.14 17.93 7.87
CA PRO A 206 -12.43 18.20 8.53
C PRO A 206 -12.92 17.05 9.41
N VAL A 207 -12.42 15.82 9.18
CA VAL A 207 -12.93 14.63 9.89
C VAL A 207 -12.01 14.12 10.98
N LEU A 208 -10.84 14.72 11.19
CA LEU A 208 -9.86 14.25 12.18
C LEU A 208 -10.42 14.19 13.61
N GLY A 209 -11.32 15.12 13.96
CA GLY A 209 -11.99 15.14 15.25
C GLY A 209 -13.22 14.23 15.36
N GLU A 210 -13.61 13.51 14.29
CA GLU A 210 -14.85 12.75 14.19
C GLU A 210 -14.59 11.27 13.92
N PRO A 211 -14.44 10.42 14.93
CA PRO A 211 -14.05 9.02 14.77
C PRO A 211 -14.92 8.21 13.81
N MET A 212 -16.18 8.61 13.65
CA MET A 212 -17.22 7.95 12.84
C MET A 212 -17.69 8.82 11.68
N ALA A 213 -16.79 9.55 11.04
CA ALA A 213 -17.13 10.45 9.93
C ALA A 213 -17.86 9.69 8.79
N SER A 214 -18.99 10.24 8.34
CA SER A 214 -19.76 9.73 7.20
C SER A 214 -19.03 9.98 5.89
N HIS A 215 -19.38 9.22 4.84
CA HIS A 215 -18.80 9.35 3.49
C HIS A 215 -17.31 9.00 3.35
N TRP A 216 -16.76 8.28 4.34
CA TRP A 216 -15.42 7.71 4.33
C TRP A 216 -15.49 6.19 4.54
N ASP A 217 -16.40 5.54 3.81
CA ASP A 217 -16.79 4.15 4.05
C ASP A 217 -16.27 3.16 3.01
N SER A 218 -15.60 3.66 1.96
CA SER A 218 -15.06 2.81 0.91
C SER A 218 -13.85 3.41 0.24
N ILE A 219 -13.02 2.55 -0.33
CA ILE A 219 -11.89 2.91 -1.19
C ILE A 219 -11.95 2.14 -2.50
N PHE A 220 -11.37 2.75 -3.53
CA PHE A 220 -10.93 2.10 -4.75
C PHE A 220 -9.40 2.00 -4.72
N ALA A 221 -8.85 0.85 -5.06
CA ALA A 221 -7.41 0.65 -5.18
C ALA A 221 -7.07 -0.14 -6.45
N SER A 222 -5.86 0.05 -6.96
CA SER A 222 -5.41 -0.58 -8.17
C SER A 222 -3.94 -0.94 -8.10
N HIS A 223 -3.57 -2.00 -8.80
CA HIS A 223 -2.21 -2.35 -9.13
C HIS A 223 -2.18 -2.70 -10.63
N THR A 224 -1.15 -2.31 -11.35
CA THR A 224 -1.03 -2.66 -12.76
C THR A 224 0.30 -3.36 -13.03
N PHE A 225 1.39 -2.80 -12.58
CA PHE A 225 2.72 -3.40 -12.70
C PHE A 225 3.65 -2.90 -11.60
N HIS A 226 4.69 -3.67 -11.34
CA HIS A 226 5.83 -3.27 -10.51
C HIS A 226 7.10 -3.79 -11.21
N GLU A 227 8.12 -2.96 -11.37
CA GLU A 227 9.18 -3.20 -12.34
C GLU A 227 8.62 -3.41 -13.76
N ILE A 228 9.42 -3.35 -14.80
CA ILE A 228 8.92 -3.40 -16.18
C ILE A 228 8.26 -4.74 -16.51
N GLN A 229 8.78 -5.85 -15.99
CA GLN A 229 8.36 -7.21 -16.29
C GLN A 229 7.19 -7.73 -15.47
N MET A 230 6.73 -6.98 -14.48
CA MET A 230 5.75 -7.47 -13.50
C MET A 230 4.35 -6.93 -13.76
N TYR A 231 3.87 -7.14 -14.97
CA TYR A 231 2.52 -6.75 -15.35
C TYR A 231 1.49 -7.75 -14.83
N TYR A 232 0.67 -7.30 -13.89
CA TYR A 232 -0.48 -8.07 -13.38
C TYR A 232 -1.56 -7.10 -12.85
N PRO A 233 -2.42 -6.59 -13.74
CA PRO A 233 -3.44 -5.63 -13.34
C PRO A 233 -4.47 -6.25 -12.40
N MET A 234 -4.70 -5.56 -11.29
CA MET A 234 -5.71 -5.87 -10.29
C MET A 234 -6.50 -4.60 -9.96
N ARG A 235 -7.79 -4.77 -9.67
CA ARG A 235 -8.67 -3.67 -9.23
C ARG A 235 -9.43 -4.08 -8.00
N VAL A 236 -9.63 -3.13 -7.10
CA VAL A 236 -10.27 -3.38 -5.81
C VAL A 236 -11.34 -2.34 -5.52
N PHE A 237 -12.49 -2.82 -5.09
CA PHE A 237 -13.44 -2.03 -4.32
C PHE A 237 -13.56 -2.64 -2.92
N ARG A 238 -13.37 -1.82 -1.90
CA ARG A 238 -13.43 -2.24 -0.50
C ARG A 238 -14.26 -1.26 0.31
N ASP A 239 -15.21 -1.76 1.06
CA ASP A 239 -15.88 -1.03 2.14
C ASP A 239 -15.61 -1.70 3.51
N LYS A 240 -16.27 -1.25 4.57
CA LYS A 240 -16.05 -1.77 5.92
C LYS A 240 -16.39 -3.24 6.10
N LYS A 241 -17.24 -3.82 5.23
CA LYS A 241 -17.76 -5.18 5.35
C LYS A 241 -17.14 -6.15 4.35
N PHE A 242 -17.01 -5.71 3.10
CA PHE A 242 -16.58 -6.59 2.02
C PHE A 242 -15.48 -5.95 1.17
N LYS A 243 -14.72 -6.81 0.52
CA LYS A 243 -13.71 -6.46 -0.45
C LYS A 243 -13.81 -7.35 -1.68
N LEU A 244 -13.91 -6.72 -2.83
CA LEU A 244 -13.84 -7.37 -4.13
C LEU A 244 -12.49 -7.06 -4.77
N ILE A 245 -11.77 -8.10 -5.18
CA ILE A 245 -10.57 -8.02 -6.01
C ILE A 245 -10.91 -8.60 -7.37
N TRP A 246 -10.63 -7.87 -8.43
CA TRP A 246 -10.66 -8.35 -9.81
C TRP A 246 -9.22 -8.52 -10.30
N ASN A 247 -8.80 -9.76 -10.50
CA ASN A 247 -7.50 -10.12 -11.06
C ASN A 247 -7.63 -10.19 -12.59
N ILE A 248 -7.45 -9.09 -13.27
CA ILE A 248 -7.68 -8.98 -14.72
C ILE A 248 -6.75 -9.91 -15.51
N ALA A 249 -5.54 -10.15 -15.01
CA ALA A 249 -4.58 -11.07 -15.62
C ALA A 249 -4.62 -12.49 -15.03
N HIS A 250 -5.74 -12.93 -14.44
CA HIS A 250 -5.87 -14.22 -13.77
C HIS A 250 -5.45 -15.46 -14.57
N PRO A 251 -5.48 -15.51 -15.92
CA PRO A 251 -4.95 -16.64 -16.66
C PRO A 251 -3.43 -16.79 -16.55
N LEU A 252 -2.72 -15.73 -16.14
CA LEU A 252 -1.27 -15.72 -15.97
C LEU A 252 -0.89 -16.03 -14.53
N PRO A 253 0.29 -16.64 -14.28
CA PRO A 253 0.82 -16.71 -12.94
C PRO A 253 1.16 -15.30 -12.45
N TYR A 254 0.91 -15.03 -11.16
CA TYR A 254 1.27 -13.77 -10.53
C TYR A 254 2.79 -13.59 -10.52
N PRO A 255 3.32 -12.54 -11.13
CA PRO A 255 4.75 -12.25 -11.11
C PRO A 255 5.14 -11.61 -9.78
N PHE A 256 6.33 -11.94 -9.30
CA PHE A 256 6.87 -11.38 -8.06
C PHE A 256 7.84 -10.23 -8.35
N ALA A 257 7.90 -9.24 -7.48
CA ALA A 257 9.04 -8.36 -7.40
C ALA A 257 10.31 -9.17 -7.15
N SER A 258 11.43 -8.77 -7.73
CA SER A 258 12.68 -9.50 -7.66
C SER A 258 13.13 -9.76 -6.22
N ASP A 259 12.95 -8.78 -5.34
CA ASP A 259 13.22 -8.86 -3.91
C ASP A 259 12.30 -9.87 -3.17
N LEU A 260 11.03 -9.93 -3.55
CA LEU A 260 10.08 -10.87 -2.96
C LEU A 260 10.27 -12.30 -3.48
N TRP A 261 10.60 -12.45 -4.77
CA TRP A 261 10.94 -13.74 -5.32
C TRP A 261 12.17 -14.35 -4.65
N ALA A 262 13.21 -13.54 -4.43
CA ALA A 262 14.45 -13.96 -3.80
C ALA A 262 14.32 -14.18 -2.28
N ALA A 263 13.21 -13.76 -1.66
CA ALA A 263 13.01 -13.87 -0.22
C ALA A 263 13.06 -15.32 0.27
N SER A 264 13.88 -15.62 1.29
CA SER A 264 13.97 -16.97 1.87
C SER A 264 12.63 -17.39 2.47
N SER A 265 11.88 -16.48 3.06
CA SER A 265 10.52 -16.73 3.56
C SER A 265 9.55 -17.22 2.48
N PHE A 266 9.73 -16.82 1.22
CA PHE A 266 8.94 -17.33 0.11
C PHE A 266 9.55 -18.61 -0.49
N GLN A 267 10.86 -18.59 -0.76
CA GLN A 267 11.55 -19.70 -1.42
C GLN A 267 11.52 -20.99 -0.60
N ALA A 268 11.59 -20.90 0.72
CA ALA A 268 11.50 -22.06 1.60
C ALA A 268 10.21 -22.88 1.39
N GLN A 269 9.09 -22.22 1.10
CA GLN A 269 7.82 -22.89 0.81
C GLN A 269 7.69 -23.27 -0.67
N TYR A 270 8.10 -22.39 -1.57
CA TYR A 270 8.03 -22.63 -3.01
C TYR A 270 8.84 -23.86 -3.44
N GLN A 271 10.05 -24.03 -2.89
CA GLN A 271 10.92 -25.17 -3.19
C GLN A 271 10.41 -26.51 -2.62
N GLN A 272 9.57 -26.48 -1.59
CA GLN A 272 8.92 -27.69 -1.10
C GLN A 272 7.88 -28.21 -2.09
N SER A 273 6.90 -27.39 -2.42
CA SER A 273 5.88 -27.69 -3.44
C SER A 273 4.93 -26.52 -3.64
N LEU A 274 4.17 -26.55 -4.75
CA LEU A 274 3.06 -25.61 -4.95
C LEU A 274 1.89 -25.82 -3.96
N SER A 275 1.81 -26.98 -3.30
CA SER A 275 0.81 -27.26 -2.25
C SER A 275 1.28 -26.88 -0.85
N ALA A 276 2.54 -26.45 -0.69
CA ALA A 276 3.05 -26.01 0.61
C ALA A 276 2.21 -24.83 1.15
N PRO A 277 1.97 -24.78 2.47
CA PRO A 277 1.22 -23.69 3.07
C PRO A 277 2.00 -22.38 2.99
N TYR A 278 1.31 -21.29 2.65
CA TYR A 278 1.83 -19.93 2.69
C TYR A 278 0.81 -19.04 3.41
N GLY A 279 1.01 -18.77 4.69
CA GLY A 279 0.01 -18.17 5.55
C GLY A 279 -1.27 -19.01 5.58
N LYS A 280 -2.39 -18.41 5.25
CA LYS A 280 -3.71 -19.09 5.16
C LYS A 280 -4.01 -19.64 3.77
N LYS A 281 -3.09 -19.49 2.82
CA LYS A 281 -3.21 -19.98 1.44
C LYS A 281 -2.15 -21.04 1.18
N THR A 282 -2.15 -21.62 -0.01
CA THR A 282 -1.01 -22.39 -0.53
C THR A 282 -0.18 -21.53 -1.47
N VAL A 283 1.05 -21.94 -1.73
CA VAL A 283 1.91 -21.32 -2.76
C VAL A 283 1.17 -21.25 -4.09
N ARG A 284 0.48 -22.31 -4.50
CA ARG A 284 -0.33 -22.35 -5.73
C ARG A 284 -1.42 -21.28 -5.74
N GLN A 285 -2.18 -21.15 -4.66
CA GLN A 285 -3.26 -20.15 -4.56
C GLN A 285 -2.73 -18.72 -4.57
N TYR A 286 -1.51 -18.53 -4.11
CA TYR A 286 -0.86 -17.22 -4.15
C TYR A 286 -0.39 -16.85 -5.57
N ILE A 287 0.13 -17.84 -6.33
CA ILE A 287 0.64 -17.63 -7.70
C ILE A 287 -0.50 -17.64 -8.73
N HIS A 288 -1.44 -18.58 -8.63
CA HIS A 288 -2.56 -18.75 -9.56
C HIS A 288 -3.83 -18.27 -8.92
N ARG A 289 -4.17 -17.02 -9.16
CA ARG A 289 -5.33 -16.37 -8.56
C ARG A 289 -6.55 -16.54 -9.46
N PRO A 290 -7.76 -16.71 -8.90
CA PRO A 290 -8.98 -16.69 -9.68
C PRO A 290 -9.25 -15.27 -10.19
N GLU A 291 -10.14 -15.15 -11.18
CA GLU A 291 -10.57 -13.86 -11.73
C GLU A 291 -11.10 -12.93 -10.66
N PHE A 292 -12.01 -13.42 -9.81
CA PHE A 292 -12.56 -12.68 -8.69
C PHE A 292 -12.20 -13.31 -7.36
N GLU A 293 -11.78 -12.46 -6.43
CA GLU A 293 -11.69 -12.81 -5.01
C GLU A 293 -12.62 -11.87 -4.24
N PHE A 294 -13.52 -12.47 -3.44
CA PHE A 294 -14.53 -11.73 -2.69
C PHE A 294 -14.47 -12.14 -1.21
N PHE A 295 -14.19 -11.18 -0.34
CA PHE A 295 -13.94 -11.44 1.07
C PHE A 295 -14.89 -10.64 1.97
N LYS A 296 -15.34 -11.25 3.06
CA LYS A 296 -16.08 -10.57 4.12
C LYS A 296 -15.10 -10.09 5.19
N ILE A 297 -14.52 -8.92 4.99
CA ILE A 297 -13.35 -8.39 5.73
C ILE A 297 -13.63 -8.19 7.23
N ASP A 298 -14.86 -7.92 7.62
CA ASP A 298 -15.25 -7.80 9.03
C ASP A 298 -15.18 -9.13 9.80
N GLN A 299 -15.19 -10.28 9.10
CA GLN A 299 -15.11 -11.63 9.65
C GLN A 299 -13.88 -12.41 9.18
N ASP A 300 -13.29 -12.01 8.06
CA ASP A 300 -12.11 -12.63 7.45
C ASP A 300 -11.10 -11.54 7.06
N PRO A 301 -10.49 -10.85 8.05
CA PRO A 301 -9.50 -9.81 7.79
C PRO A 301 -8.21 -10.33 7.14
N GLU A 302 -8.03 -11.64 7.11
CA GLU A 302 -6.87 -12.34 6.55
C GLU A 302 -7.07 -12.76 5.09
N GLU A 303 -8.29 -12.51 4.52
CA GLU A 303 -8.60 -12.82 3.12
C GLU A 303 -8.34 -14.29 2.76
N SER A 304 -8.71 -15.18 3.68
CA SER A 304 -8.44 -16.61 3.59
C SER A 304 -9.56 -17.40 2.90
N ASN A 305 -10.80 -16.89 2.92
CA ASN A 305 -11.99 -17.57 2.46
C ASN A 305 -12.65 -16.82 1.29
N ASN A 306 -12.24 -17.15 0.07
CA ASN A 306 -12.85 -16.56 -1.12
C ASN A 306 -14.31 -16.96 -1.28
N LEU A 307 -15.22 -16.00 -1.32
CA LEU A 307 -16.66 -16.17 -1.43
C LEU A 307 -17.17 -16.07 -2.88
N ALA A 308 -16.32 -15.69 -3.85
CA ALA A 308 -16.75 -15.42 -5.22
C ALA A 308 -17.44 -16.61 -5.91
N GLY A 309 -17.04 -17.86 -5.61
CA GLY A 309 -17.65 -19.07 -6.15
C GLY A 309 -18.78 -19.66 -5.31
N LYS A 310 -19.25 -18.98 -4.25
CA LYS A 310 -20.28 -19.51 -3.35
C LYS A 310 -21.66 -18.98 -3.73
N PRO A 311 -22.64 -19.84 -4.10
CA PRO A 311 -23.97 -19.41 -4.56
C PRO A 311 -24.69 -18.45 -3.60
N LYS A 312 -24.51 -18.64 -2.29
CA LYS A 312 -25.09 -17.78 -1.25
C LYS A 312 -24.68 -16.31 -1.38
N PHE A 313 -23.53 -16.01 -2.02
CA PHE A 313 -22.98 -14.66 -2.15
C PHE A 313 -23.05 -14.14 -3.58
N SER A 314 -23.76 -14.82 -4.49
CA SER A 314 -23.84 -14.43 -5.90
C SER A 314 -24.35 -13.00 -6.08
N ASP A 315 -25.52 -12.69 -5.52
CA ASP A 315 -26.13 -11.35 -5.65
C ASP A 315 -25.24 -10.27 -5.02
N GLN A 316 -24.60 -10.61 -3.89
CA GLN A 316 -23.67 -9.70 -3.22
C GLN A 316 -22.42 -9.44 -4.08
N LEU A 317 -21.88 -10.47 -4.72
CA LEU A 317 -20.74 -10.36 -5.64
C LEU A 317 -21.08 -9.44 -6.82
N GLU A 318 -22.24 -9.66 -7.47
CA GLU A 318 -22.67 -8.80 -8.60
C GLU A 318 -22.87 -7.35 -8.16
N ALA A 319 -23.45 -7.11 -7.01
CA ALA A 319 -23.56 -5.76 -6.46
C ALA A 319 -22.19 -5.09 -6.26
N TYR A 320 -21.16 -5.85 -5.86
CA TYR A 320 -19.81 -5.31 -5.68
C TYR A 320 -19.06 -5.14 -7.01
N LYS A 321 -19.33 -5.96 -8.01
CA LYS A 321 -18.85 -5.72 -9.38
C LYS A 321 -19.36 -4.39 -9.92
N GLU A 322 -20.65 -4.06 -9.72
CA GLU A 322 -21.21 -2.77 -10.12
C GLU A 322 -20.61 -1.58 -9.34
N LYS A 323 -20.35 -1.75 -8.03
CA LYS A 323 -19.61 -0.74 -7.25
C LYS A 323 -18.19 -0.52 -7.80
N LEU A 324 -17.49 -1.61 -8.16
CA LEU A 324 -16.16 -1.54 -8.75
C LEU A 324 -16.18 -0.82 -10.10
N LYS A 325 -17.11 -1.17 -11.00
CA LYS A 325 -17.29 -0.47 -12.30
C LYS A 325 -17.58 1.02 -12.11
N SER A 326 -18.45 1.36 -11.15
CA SER A 326 -18.75 2.74 -10.82
C SER A 326 -17.54 3.50 -10.31
N ALA A 327 -16.72 2.88 -9.47
CA ALA A 327 -15.47 3.44 -8.99
C ALA A 327 -14.46 3.64 -10.13
N GLN A 328 -14.30 2.64 -11.01
CA GLN A 328 -13.42 2.75 -12.17
C GLN A 328 -13.83 3.92 -13.08
N LYS A 329 -15.13 4.08 -13.36
CA LYS A 329 -15.65 5.24 -14.11
C LYS A 329 -15.32 6.56 -13.42
N LYS A 330 -15.59 6.65 -12.11
CA LYS A 330 -15.32 7.83 -11.31
C LYS A 330 -13.84 8.24 -11.32
N PHE A 331 -12.95 7.26 -11.25
CA PHE A 331 -11.49 7.47 -11.22
C PHE A 331 -10.83 7.41 -12.61
N GLN A 332 -11.64 7.32 -13.68
CA GLN A 332 -11.16 7.23 -15.06
C GLN A 332 -10.14 6.10 -15.27
N ASP A 333 -10.39 4.97 -14.64
CA ASP A 333 -9.53 3.80 -14.80
C ASP A 333 -9.72 3.19 -16.20
N PRO A 334 -8.66 3.10 -17.03
CA PRO A 334 -8.77 2.58 -18.39
C PRO A 334 -9.27 1.15 -18.46
N TRP A 335 -9.07 0.37 -17.41
CA TRP A 335 -9.48 -1.03 -17.34
C TRP A 335 -11.00 -1.22 -17.22
N VAL A 336 -11.78 -0.16 -17.07
CA VAL A 336 -13.26 -0.22 -17.13
C VAL A 336 -13.76 -0.80 -18.45
N MET A 337 -12.99 -0.65 -19.53
CA MET A 337 -13.32 -1.18 -20.86
C MET A 337 -13.36 -2.70 -20.89
N LYS A 338 -12.58 -3.37 -20.03
CA LYS A 338 -12.53 -4.84 -20.01
C LYS A 338 -13.87 -5.50 -19.69
N TRP A 339 -14.75 -4.84 -18.98
CA TRP A 339 -16.11 -5.34 -18.72
C TRP A 339 -16.98 -5.51 -19.98
N SER A 340 -16.57 -4.92 -21.08
CA SER A 340 -17.32 -4.92 -22.37
C SER A 340 -16.74 -5.87 -23.40
N TYR A 341 -15.54 -6.40 -23.21
CA TYR A 341 -14.80 -7.18 -24.20
C TYR A 341 -14.63 -8.67 -23.85
N GLU A 342 -15.22 -9.11 -22.74
CA GLU A 342 -15.20 -10.53 -22.31
C GLU A 342 -16.65 -11.02 -21.99
#